data_9620e5df583892d41e649854a56adda3
#
_entry.id   9620e5df583892d41e649854a56adda3
#
_cell.length_a   1.000
_cell.length_b   1.000
_cell.length_c   1.000
_cell.angle_alpha   90.00
_cell.angle_beta   90.00
_cell.angle_gamma   90.00
#
_symmetry.space_group_name_H-M   'P 1'
#
loop_
_entity.id
_entity.type
_entity.pdbx_description
1 polymer ?
#
loop_
_entity_poly.entity_id
_entity_poly.type
_entity_poly.pdbx_seq_one_letter_code
_entity_poly.pdbx_strand_id
1 'polypeptide(L)'
;MKTILLVLALAVSVPCYLAADEEGPGHDAHHHEELTEAQLGTVHFPTSCSAAMQKPVERGVAMLHSFWYEEAEKEFEQIEKDDPQCAIAHWGLAMSLWHQLWNRPELAVLQRGGEQLKHAEKMQATSREKDYIKALDAFYKHPKRSYEKRAMAYSNAMEKVVQRNPDDHEAAAFYALSLLAAEPEHDPGDAYRKKAAAVLEKLFAEEPNHPGIPHYLIHTYDKPEMAHLGLPAARRYAQIAPAAPHALHMPAHIFARLGLWQDDIDSNVRSIAATQKEAAMHMGGEGHQFHAMDFLVYAYLQTGREEDAQKIIDEVKAMPQMHDMYGLGFDPHLAAQSDFQASYVLELHQWAAAAQLSPVEGTTDGNRSFAYMARAIGAARSGNLEQTKKEVGELETLLKKAEANKKKEPWLPQGITDELSIARAWQAEAEGRQDDAIALLRPLADKEQGEAEASNGIPVHEMIGDMLLESKRPEDALAEYEATLKTDPGRFNALYGAAQAAEQAGKSEKAHEYYSLLLKNCDGSKSDRAELKHARAVMEVQAARQ
;
A
#
# COMPACT_ATOMS: atom_id res chain seq x y z
N MET A 1 -73.05 11.69 -28.30
CA MET A 1 -72.32 11.65 -29.56
C MET A 1 -70.84 11.57 -29.24
N LYS A 2 -70.24 10.41 -29.43
CA LYS A 2 -68.81 10.15 -29.14
C LYS A 2 -68.08 10.14 -30.49
N THR A 3 -67.12 11.01 -30.63
CA THR A 3 -66.28 11.03 -31.83
C THR A 3 -64.94 10.33 -31.44
N ILE A 4 -64.68 9.20 -32.09
CA ILE A 4 -63.48 8.41 -32.00
C ILE A 4 -62.51 8.93 -33.07
N LEU A 5 -61.31 9.41 -32.62
CA LEU A 5 -60.22 9.70 -33.54
C LEU A 5 -59.34 8.45 -33.66
N LEU A 6 -59.25 7.94 -34.87
CA LEU A 6 -58.41 6.85 -35.33
C LEU A 6 -57.05 7.45 -35.70
N VAL A 7 -55.96 7.06 -34.96
CA VAL A 7 -54.58 7.38 -35.35
C VAL A 7 -54.00 6.17 -36.08
N LEU A 8 -53.74 6.34 -37.38
CA LEU A 8 -53.05 5.36 -38.22
C LEU A 8 -51.57 5.38 -37.90
N ALA A 9 -51.02 4.26 -37.38
CA ALA A 9 -49.61 4.06 -37.30
C ALA A 9 -49.09 3.46 -38.60
N LEU A 10 -48.27 4.22 -39.33
CA LEU A 10 -47.49 3.70 -40.46
C LEU A 10 -46.31 2.90 -39.90
N ALA A 11 -46.32 1.59 -40.11
CA ALA A 11 -45.15 0.73 -39.89
C ALA A 11 -44.22 0.86 -41.11
N VAL A 12 -43.08 1.49 -40.92
CA VAL A 12 -41.98 1.46 -41.88
C VAL A 12 -41.10 0.25 -41.51
N SER A 13 -41.18 -0.80 -42.29
CA SER A 13 -40.30 -1.96 -42.23
C SER A 13 -38.96 -1.61 -42.87
N VAL A 14 -37.92 -1.47 -42.02
CA VAL A 14 -36.54 -1.42 -42.46
C VAL A 14 -36.01 -2.87 -42.47
N PRO A 15 -35.47 -3.37 -43.58
CA PRO A 15 -34.87 -4.71 -43.58
C PRO A 15 -33.54 -4.68 -42.76
N CYS A 16 -33.49 -5.50 -41.70
CA CYS A 16 -32.28 -5.80 -40.98
C CYS A 16 -31.39 -6.69 -41.86
N TYR A 17 -30.36 -6.12 -42.44
CA TYR A 17 -29.23 -6.90 -42.94
C TYR A 17 -28.40 -7.36 -41.75
N LEU A 18 -28.48 -8.63 -41.42
CA LEU A 18 -27.53 -9.34 -40.61
C LEU A 18 -26.25 -9.49 -41.46
N ALA A 19 -25.32 -8.56 -41.32
CA ALA A 19 -23.94 -8.81 -41.62
C ALA A 19 -23.36 -9.51 -40.40
N ALA A 20 -23.06 -10.79 -40.54
CA ALA A 20 -22.21 -11.50 -39.61
C ALA A 20 -20.78 -11.05 -39.92
N ASP A 21 -20.29 -10.09 -39.18
CA ASP A 21 -18.85 -9.85 -39.07
C ASP A 21 -18.31 -10.89 -38.09
N GLU A 22 -17.62 -11.89 -38.62
CA GLU A 22 -16.65 -12.68 -37.87
C GLU A 22 -15.47 -11.73 -37.53
N GLU A 23 -15.60 -10.98 -36.47
CA GLU A 23 -14.42 -10.38 -35.83
C GLU A 23 -13.68 -11.51 -35.09
N GLY A 24 -12.63 -12.01 -35.73
CA GLY A 24 -11.54 -12.69 -35.03
C GLY A 24 -10.96 -11.73 -34.00
N PRO A 25 -10.26 -12.23 -32.96
CA PRO A 25 -9.65 -11.36 -31.96
C PRO A 25 -8.61 -10.47 -32.65
N GLY A 26 -9.04 -9.26 -33.03
CA GLY A 26 -8.15 -8.20 -33.43
C GLY A 26 -7.31 -7.83 -32.22
N HIS A 27 -6.06 -8.23 -32.22
CA HIS A 27 -5.05 -7.57 -31.44
C HIS A 27 -4.99 -6.13 -31.94
N ASP A 28 -5.71 -5.24 -31.29
CA ASP A 28 -5.47 -3.82 -31.41
C ASP A 28 -4.01 -3.62 -31.01
N ALA A 29 -3.19 -3.32 -32.00
CA ALA A 29 -1.84 -2.85 -31.78
C ALA A 29 -2.01 -1.47 -31.12
N HIS A 30 -2.08 -1.46 -29.79
CA HIS A 30 -2.00 -0.24 -29.04
C HIS A 30 -0.63 0.37 -29.35
N HIS A 31 -0.61 1.35 -30.25
CA HIS A 31 0.50 2.28 -30.35
C HIS A 31 0.55 3.01 -29.01
N HIS A 32 1.36 2.49 -28.06
CA HIS A 32 1.84 3.31 -26.97
C HIS A 32 2.52 4.51 -27.62
N GLU A 33 2.01 5.73 -27.38
CA GLU A 33 2.88 6.90 -27.57
C GLU A 33 4.15 6.56 -26.80
N GLU A 34 5.29 6.50 -27.51
CA GLU A 34 6.54 6.05 -26.91
C GLU A 34 6.84 6.89 -25.67
N LEU A 35 6.71 6.29 -24.48
CA LEU A 35 7.02 6.97 -23.24
C LEU A 35 8.50 7.37 -23.24
N THR A 36 8.74 8.62 -22.95
CA THR A 36 10.06 9.26 -23.03
C THR A 36 10.80 9.16 -21.70
N GLU A 37 12.12 9.40 -21.71
CA GLU A 37 12.93 9.54 -20.50
C GLU A 37 12.40 10.63 -19.54
N ALA A 38 11.79 11.69 -20.06
CA ALA A 38 11.16 12.72 -19.24
C ALA A 38 9.92 12.22 -18.48
N GLN A 39 9.35 11.09 -18.90
CA GLN A 39 8.16 10.47 -18.31
C GLN A 39 8.49 9.28 -17.41
N LEU A 40 9.60 8.57 -17.67
CA LEU A 40 9.99 7.34 -16.98
C LEU A 40 11.27 7.46 -16.14
N GLY A 41 12.02 8.56 -16.30
CA GLY A 41 13.39 8.68 -15.81
C GLY A 41 14.42 8.11 -16.78
N THR A 42 15.70 8.28 -16.44
CA THR A 42 16.82 7.86 -17.28
C THR A 42 17.44 6.57 -16.76
N VAL A 43 17.50 5.58 -17.61
CA VAL A 43 18.14 4.29 -17.37
C VAL A 43 19.24 4.07 -18.42
N HIS A 44 20.35 3.50 -18.03
CA HIS A 44 21.44 3.14 -18.92
C HIS A 44 21.73 1.65 -18.85
N PHE A 45 21.09 0.90 -19.76
CA PHE A 45 21.20 -0.57 -19.81
C PHE A 45 21.75 -1.03 -21.17
N PRO A 46 23.09 -1.02 -21.39
CA PRO A 46 23.69 -1.46 -22.65
C PRO A 46 23.32 -2.91 -22.96
N THR A 47 22.89 -3.16 -24.20
CA THR A 47 22.48 -4.50 -24.64
C THR A 47 23.17 -4.94 -25.91
N SER A 48 23.31 -6.27 -26.10
CA SER A 48 23.78 -6.87 -27.34
C SER A 48 22.69 -7.15 -28.38
N CYS A 49 21.45 -6.79 -28.10
CA CYS A 49 20.33 -6.82 -29.04
C CYS A 49 20.58 -5.87 -30.22
N SER A 50 19.77 -5.90 -31.25
CA SER A 50 19.90 -4.96 -32.37
C SER A 50 19.88 -3.51 -31.89
N ALA A 51 20.57 -2.63 -32.60
CA ALA A 51 20.67 -1.21 -32.20
C ALA A 51 19.30 -0.51 -32.04
N ALA A 52 18.28 -0.97 -32.76
CA ALA A 52 16.92 -0.48 -32.64
C ALA A 52 16.29 -0.82 -31.29
N MET A 53 16.71 -1.89 -30.63
CA MET A 53 16.17 -2.35 -29.33
C MET A 53 16.82 -1.67 -28.12
N GLN A 54 17.89 -0.90 -28.26
CA GLN A 54 18.55 -0.25 -27.13
C GLN A 54 17.59 0.64 -26.32
N LYS A 55 16.84 1.50 -26.97
CA LYS A 55 15.88 2.40 -26.29
C LYS A 55 14.65 1.67 -25.74
N PRO A 56 14.01 0.73 -26.47
CA PRO A 56 12.99 -0.15 -25.90
C PRO A 56 13.44 -0.89 -24.65
N VAL A 57 14.65 -1.46 -24.63
CA VAL A 57 15.19 -2.15 -23.44
C VAL A 57 15.34 -1.19 -22.26
N GLU A 58 15.93 -0.01 -22.47
CA GLU A 58 16.06 1.02 -21.42
C GLU A 58 14.69 1.46 -20.87
N ARG A 59 13.69 1.58 -21.74
CA ARG A 59 12.31 1.92 -21.37
C ARG A 59 11.67 0.80 -20.52
N GLY A 60 11.78 -0.47 -20.95
CA GLY A 60 11.30 -1.62 -20.18
C GLY A 60 11.98 -1.73 -18.81
N VAL A 61 13.29 -1.47 -18.72
CA VAL A 61 14.02 -1.45 -17.44
C VAL A 61 13.56 -0.31 -16.55
N ALA A 62 13.28 0.89 -17.10
CA ALA A 62 12.75 2.02 -16.34
C ALA A 62 11.35 1.71 -15.75
N MET A 63 10.50 0.99 -16.51
CA MET A 63 9.21 0.49 -16.03
C MET A 63 9.38 -0.54 -14.91
N LEU A 64 10.34 -1.49 -15.02
CA LEU A 64 10.68 -2.42 -13.95
C LEU A 64 11.10 -1.70 -12.66
N HIS A 65 11.92 -0.65 -12.78
CA HIS A 65 12.35 0.17 -11.64
C HIS A 65 11.21 0.92 -10.97
N SER A 66 10.15 1.23 -11.71
CA SER A 66 8.94 1.89 -11.19
C SER A 66 7.84 0.90 -10.80
N PHE A 67 8.13 -0.41 -10.73
CA PHE A 67 7.19 -1.50 -10.46
C PHE A 67 5.96 -1.50 -11.38
N TRP A 68 6.11 -0.99 -12.58
CA TRP A 68 5.09 -1.01 -13.62
C TRP A 68 5.24 -2.29 -14.46
N TYR A 69 5.04 -3.42 -13.79
CA TYR A 69 5.41 -4.75 -14.27
C TYR A 69 4.64 -5.18 -15.51
N GLU A 70 3.33 -4.86 -15.59
CA GLU A 70 2.48 -5.23 -16.71
C GLU A 70 2.90 -4.51 -18.00
N GLU A 71 3.24 -3.24 -17.90
CA GLU A 71 3.71 -2.47 -19.04
C GLU A 71 5.15 -2.86 -19.42
N ALA A 72 5.98 -3.18 -18.44
CA ALA A 72 7.31 -3.75 -18.70
C ALA A 72 7.21 -5.09 -19.42
N GLU A 73 6.28 -5.96 -19.02
CA GLU A 73 6.05 -7.25 -19.69
C GLU A 73 5.67 -7.06 -21.16
N LYS A 74 4.71 -6.17 -21.47
CA LYS A 74 4.29 -5.84 -22.83
C LYS A 74 5.45 -5.29 -23.66
N GLU A 75 6.26 -4.40 -23.08
CA GLU A 75 7.43 -3.83 -23.75
C GLU A 75 8.46 -4.93 -24.09
N PHE A 76 8.77 -5.82 -23.16
CA PHE A 76 9.70 -6.91 -23.42
C PHE A 76 9.14 -7.98 -24.36
N GLU A 77 7.82 -8.23 -24.38
CA GLU A 77 7.16 -9.06 -25.39
C GLU A 77 7.28 -8.46 -26.79
N GLN A 78 7.17 -7.14 -26.90
CA GLN A 78 7.36 -6.46 -28.18
C GLN A 78 8.81 -6.54 -28.65
N ILE A 79 9.79 -6.35 -27.74
CA ILE A 79 11.21 -6.51 -28.05
C ILE A 79 11.52 -7.94 -28.53
N GLU A 80 10.94 -8.98 -27.89
CA GLU A 80 11.10 -10.37 -28.33
C GLU A 80 10.57 -10.60 -29.75
N LYS A 81 9.44 -9.98 -30.11
CA LYS A 81 8.86 -10.07 -31.47
C LYS A 81 9.74 -9.37 -32.52
N ASP A 82 10.27 -8.18 -32.18
CA ASP A 82 11.05 -7.35 -33.12
C ASP A 82 12.50 -7.83 -33.26
N ASP A 83 13.07 -8.40 -32.20
CA ASP A 83 14.41 -9.02 -32.19
C ASP A 83 14.41 -10.36 -31.44
N PRO A 84 14.02 -11.45 -32.11
CA PRO A 84 13.94 -12.79 -31.49
C PRO A 84 15.29 -13.35 -31.01
N GLN A 85 16.40 -12.65 -31.22
CA GLN A 85 17.74 -13.02 -30.73
C GLN A 85 18.17 -12.18 -29.52
N CYS A 86 17.33 -11.28 -29.05
CA CYS A 86 17.60 -10.42 -27.91
C CYS A 86 17.46 -11.20 -26.58
N ALA A 87 18.56 -11.69 -26.02
CA ALA A 87 18.56 -12.45 -24.77
C ALA A 87 17.98 -11.65 -23.58
N ILE A 88 18.17 -10.33 -23.58
CA ILE A 88 17.68 -9.44 -22.52
C ILE A 88 16.15 -9.26 -22.55
N ALA A 89 15.49 -9.45 -23.69
CA ALA A 89 14.02 -9.46 -23.73
C ALA A 89 13.46 -10.57 -22.83
N HIS A 90 13.99 -11.77 -22.93
CA HIS A 90 13.60 -12.90 -22.08
C HIS A 90 13.95 -12.70 -20.60
N TRP A 91 15.08 -12.03 -20.28
CA TRP A 91 15.41 -11.64 -18.91
C TRP A 91 14.39 -10.63 -18.39
N GLY A 92 14.03 -9.63 -19.20
CA GLY A 92 13.02 -8.62 -18.86
C GLY A 92 11.65 -9.24 -18.59
N LEU A 93 11.20 -10.16 -19.44
CA LEU A 93 9.97 -10.94 -19.22
C LEU A 93 10.01 -11.72 -17.89
N ALA A 94 11.11 -12.37 -17.57
CA ALA A 94 11.25 -13.06 -16.29
C ALA A 94 11.26 -12.09 -15.09
N MET A 95 11.86 -10.90 -15.24
CA MET A 95 11.84 -9.85 -14.20
C MET A 95 10.43 -9.31 -13.98
N SER A 96 9.64 -9.10 -15.04
CA SER A 96 8.26 -8.59 -14.94
C SER A 96 7.32 -9.58 -14.23
N LEU A 97 7.64 -10.87 -14.25
CA LEU A 97 6.86 -11.91 -13.58
C LEU A 97 7.14 -12.03 -12.06
N TRP A 98 8.11 -11.34 -11.55
CA TRP A 98 8.43 -11.35 -10.13
C TRP A 98 8.26 -9.95 -9.54
N HIS A 99 7.10 -9.71 -8.96
CA HIS A 99 6.79 -8.46 -8.28
C HIS A 99 7.49 -8.43 -6.92
N GLN A 100 8.78 -8.08 -6.95
CA GLN A 100 9.63 -8.02 -5.77
C GLN A 100 8.99 -7.11 -4.71
N LEU A 101 9.06 -7.49 -3.46
CA LEU A 101 8.46 -6.86 -2.28
C LEU A 101 6.94 -7.08 -2.12
N TRP A 102 6.17 -7.32 -3.19
CA TRP A 102 4.70 -7.37 -3.10
C TRP A 102 4.12 -8.77 -2.98
N ASN A 103 4.55 -9.71 -3.83
CA ASN A 103 3.95 -11.03 -3.83
C ASN A 103 4.97 -12.17 -3.89
N ARG A 104 4.49 -13.35 -3.57
CA ARG A 104 5.22 -14.61 -3.68
C ARG A 104 4.68 -15.36 -4.90
N PRO A 105 5.39 -15.36 -6.04
CA PRO A 105 4.89 -15.93 -7.27
C PRO A 105 4.50 -17.40 -7.10
N GLU A 106 3.35 -17.76 -7.65
CA GLU A 106 2.86 -19.13 -7.70
C GLU A 106 3.72 -20.03 -8.59
N LEU A 107 3.54 -21.36 -8.47
CA LEU A 107 4.35 -22.33 -9.18
C LEU A 107 4.27 -22.15 -10.71
N ALA A 108 3.10 -21.82 -11.25
CA ALA A 108 2.92 -21.60 -12.69
C ALA A 108 3.74 -20.40 -13.20
N VAL A 109 3.70 -19.28 -12.44
CA VAL A 109 4.49 -18.08 -12.73
C VAL A 109 5.99 -18.37 -12.66
N LEU A 110 6.42 -19.12 -11.63
CA LEU A 110 7.82 -19.55 -11.50
C LEU A 110 8.28 -20.44 -12.66
N GLN A 111 7.42 -21.30 -13.17
CA GLN A 111 7.73 -22.13 -14.34
C GLN A 111 7.87 -21.27 -15.60
N ARG A 112 6.93 -20.32 -15.82
CA ARG A 112 6.97 -19.38 -16.95
C ARG A 112 8.26 -18.56 -16.95
N GLY A 113 8.63 -17.93 -15.83
CA GLY A 113 9.85 -17.14 -15.72
C GLY A 113 11.12 -18.00 -15.91
N GLY A 114 11.14 -19.21 -15.33
CA GLY A 114 12.25 -20.15 -15.53
C GLY A 114 12.39 -20.64 -16.99
N GLU A 115 11.32 -20.71 -17.76
CA GLU A 115 11.36 -21.02 -19.20
C GLU A 115 11.96 -19.88 -20.00
N GLN A 116 11.58 -18.64 -19.71
CA GLN A 116 12.16 -17.44 -20.33
C GLN A 116 13.70 -17.42 -20.14
N LEU A 117 14.18 -17.66 -18.93
CA LEU A 117 15.63 -17.65 -18.66
C LEU A 117 16.36 -18.79 -19.37
N LYS A 118 15.76 -19.98 -19.53
CA LYS A 118 16.34 -21.07 -20.34
C LYS A 118 16.43 -20.72 -21.83
N HIS A 119 15.54 -19.87 -22.34
CA HIS A 119 15.63 -19.33 -23.69
C HIS A 119 16.80 -18.34 -23.78
N ALA A 120 16.89 -17.39 -22.86
CA ALA A 120 17.98 -16.43 -22.78
C ALA A 120 19.37 -17.08 -22.70
N GLU A 121 19.53 -18.15 -21.89
CA GLU A 121 20.81 -18.86 -21.74
C GLU A 121 21.36 -19.48 -23.02
N LYS A 122 20.49 -19.77 -23.98
CA LYS A 122 20.88 -20.36 -25.28
C LYS A 122 21.29 -19.34 -26.34
N MET A 123 21.01 -18.06 -26.05
CA MET A 123 21.23 -16.96 -26.99
C MET A 123 22.63 -16.35 -26.88
N GLN A 124 23.01 -15.62 -27.91
CA GLN A 124 24.22 -14.79 -27.87
C GLN A 124 23.95 -13.59 -26.93
N ALA A 125 24.86 -13.37 -26.00
CA ALA A 125 24.78 -12.29 -25.04
C ALA A 125 26.19 -11.91 -24.57
N THR A 126 26.38 -10.69 -24.12
CA THR A 126 27.63 -10.24 -23.48
C THR A 126 27.87 -10.98 -22.16
N SER A 127 29.09 -10.89 -21.63
CA SER A 127 29.38 -11.45 -20.29
C SER A 127 28.53 -10.81 -19.20
N ARG A 128 28.27 -9.47 -19.28
CA ARG A 128 27.40 -8.71 -18.40
C ARG A 128 25.98 -9.25 -18.44
N GLU A 129 25.37 -9.35 -19.59
CA GLU A 129 24.01 -9.87 -19.76
C GLU A 129 23.87 -11.31 -19.26
N LYS A 130 24.85 -12.15 -19.49
CA LYS A 130 24.90 -13.53 -18.95
C LYS A 130 24.95 -13.55 -17.43
N ASP A 131 25.62 -12.60 -16.80
CA ASP A 131 25.65 -12.47 -15.35
C ASP A 131 24.26 -12.10 -14.79
N TYR A 132 23.51 -11.18 -15.43
CA TYR A 132 22.12 -10.85 -15.07
C TYR A 132 21.17 -12.05 -15.23
N ILE A 133 21.23 -12.72 -16.37
CA ILE A 133 20.40 -13.91 -16.65
C ILE A 133 20.64 -15.00 -15.60
N LYS A 134 21.92 -15.31 -15.30
CA LYS A 134 22.26 -16.30 -14.26
C LYS A 134 21.87 -15.89 -12.86
N ALA A 135 21.95 -14.58 -12.55
CA ALA A 135 21.53 -14.09 -11.25
C ALA A 135 20.03 -14.30 -11.07
N LEU A 136 19.23 -13.97 -12.07
CA LEU A 136 17.78 -14.16 -12.01
C LEU A 136 17.40 -15.65 -12.04
N ASP A 137 18.12 -16.51 -12.77
CA ASP A 137 17.92 -17.98 -12.73
C ASP A 137 18.08 -18.55 -11.31
N ALA A 138 18.91 -17.95 -10.46
CA ALA A 138 19.04 -18.40 -9.07
C ALA A 138 17.71 -18.29 -8.28
N PHE A 139 16.82 -17.36 -8.63
CA PHE A 139 15.47 -17.27 -8.07
C PHE A 139 14.54 -18.34 -8.65
N TYR A 140 14.57 -18.56 -9.96
CA TYR A 140 13.60 -19.40 -10.67
C TYR A 140 13.96 -20.89 -10.68
N LYS A 141 15.25 -21.23 -10.67
CA LYS A 141 15.77 -22.58 -10.87
C LYS A 141 15.21 -23.67 -9.95
N HIS A 142 14.81 -23.29 -8.74
CA HIS A 142 14.30 -24.22 -7.73
C HIS A 142 12.91 -23.80 -7.21
N PRO A 143 11.86 -23.89 -8.05
CA PRO A 143 10.55 -23.32 -7.72
C PRO A 143 9.86 -23.95 -6.50
N LYS A 144 10.31 -25.13 -6.04
CA LYS A 144 9.82 -25.80 -4.83
C LYS A 144 10.50 -25.34 -3.54
N ARG A 145 11.56 -24.52 -3.61
CA ARG A 145 12.16 -23.91 -2.41
C ARG A 145 11.27 -22.79 -1.91
N SER A 146 11.37 -22.47 -0.60
CA SER A 146 10.65 -21.32 -0.05
C SER A 146 11.09 -20.02 -0.74
N TYR A 147 10.21 -19.01 -0.69
CA TYR A 147 10.46 -17.68 -1.26
C TYR A 147 11.78 -17.09 -0.72
N GLU A 148 11.97 -17.10 0.60
CA GLU A 148 13.13 -16.54 1.30
C GLU A 148 14.43 -17.14 0.78
N LYS A 149 14.48 -18.47 0.56
CA LYS A 149 15.66 -19.15 0.01
C LYS A 149 15.93 -18.78 -1.45
N ARG A 150 14.88 -18.51 -2.23
CA ARG A 150 15.00 -18.10 -3.64
C ARG A 150 15.43 -16.64 -3.74
N ALA A 151 14.80 -15.74 -2.98
CA ALA A 151 15.17 -14.33 -2.91
C ALA A 151 16.62 -14.15 -2.43
N MET A 152 17.02 -14.86 -1.39
CA MET A 152 18.42 -14.89 -0.91
C MET A 152 19.40 -15.41 -1.97
N ALA A 153 19.02 -16.43 -2.73
CA ALA A 153 19.88 -16.96 -3.80
C ALA A 153 20.09 -15.93 -4.92
N TYR A 154 19.03 -15.19 -5.27
CA TYR A 154 19.10 -14.07 -6.22
C TYR A 154 19.98 -12.93 -5.67
N SER A 155 19.75 -12.49 -4.44
CA SER A 155 20.53 -11.41 -3.82
C SER A 155 22.04 -11.75 -3.76
N ASN A 156 22.39 -12.97 -3.36
CA ASN A 156 23.77 -13.45 -3.37
C ASN A 156 24.38 -13.54 -4.79
N ALA A 157 23.54 -13.77 -5.79
CA ALA A 157 23.99 -13.78 -7.18
C ALA A 157 24.19 -12.36 -7.71
N MET A 158 23.28 -11.42 -7.39
CA MET A 158 23.42 -10.00 -7.75
C MET A 158 24.64 -9.36 -7.08
N GLU A 159 24.96 -9.69 -5.82
CA GLU A 159 26.21 -9.24 -5.18
C GLU A 159 27.44 -9.59 -6.04
N LYS A 160 27.47 -10.79 -6.64
CA LYS A 160 28.56 -11.20 -7.53
C LYS A 160 28.55 -10.46 -8.87
N VAL A 161 27.36 -10.10 -9.39
CA VAL A 161 27.25 -9.26 -10.59
C VAL A 161 27.90 -7.90 -10.32
N VAL A 162 27.57 -7.25 -9.21
CA VAL A 162 28.17 -5.97 -8.81
C VAL A 162 29.70 -6.10 -8.62
N GLN A 163 30.17 -7.17 -7.97
CA GLN A 163 31.62 -7.38 -7.76
C GLN A 163 32.39 -7.54 -9.07
N ARG A 164 31.78 -8.13 -10.11
CA ARG A 164 32.40 -8.31 -11.42
C ARG A 164 32.28 -7.09 -12.32
N ASN A 165 31.24 -6.28 -12.11
CA ASN A 165 30.92 -5.10 -12.89
C ASN A 165 30.73 -3.89 -11.95
N PRO A 166 31.82 -3.40 -11.31
CA PRO A 166 31.72 -2.40 -10.24
C PRO A 166 31.21 -1.03 -10.72
N ASP A 167 31.30 -0.75 -12.00
CA ASP A 167 30.82 0.50 -12.63
C ASP A 167 29.40 0.35 -13.22
N ASP A 168 28.73 -0.80 -12.99
CA ASP A 168 27.38 -1.05 -13.45
C ASP A 168 26.37 -0.58 -12.39
N HIS A 169 25.87 0.65 -12.54
CA HIS A 169 24.91 1.25 -11.63
C HIS A 169 23.58 0.52 -11.60
N GLU A 170 23.14 -0.04 -12.73
CA GLU A 170 21.92 -0.87 -12.80
C GLU A 170 22.07 -2.15 -11.96
N ALA A 171 23.23 -2.81 -12.04
CA ALA A 171 23.50 -3.98 -11.22
C ALA A 171 23.46 -3.62 -9.72
N ALA A 172 24.01 -2.48 -9.36
CA ALA A 172 24.01 -2.00 -7.98
C ALA A 172 22.58 -1.65 -7.51
N ALA A 173 21.74 -1.04 -8.35
CA ALA A 173 20.35 -0.72 -8.04
C ALA A 173 19.52 -2.00 -7.85
N PHE A 174 19.60 -2.98 -8.76
CA PHE A 174 18.92 -4.27 -8.62
C PHE A 174 19.46 -5.09 -7.43
N TYR A 175 20.75 -4.98 -7.11
CA TYR A 175 21.29 -5.61 -5.91
C TYR A 175 20.67 -5.02 -4.64
N ALA A 176 20.56 -3.71 -4.55
CA ALA A 176 19.91 -3.06 -3.40
C ALA A 176 18.44 -3.49 -3.26
N LEU A 177 17.67 -3.53 -4.36
CA LEU A 177 16.31 -4.06 -4.35
C LEU A 177 16.27 -5.53 -3.90
N SER A 178 17.23 -6.35 -4.35
CA SER A 178 17.31 -7.76 -3.97
C SER A 178 17.60 -7.98 -2.48
N LEU A 179 18.30 -7.05 -1.84
CA LEU A 179 18.50 -7.06 -0.39
C LEU A 179 17.19 -6.87 0.35
N LEU A 180 16.34 -5.92 -0.09
CA LEU A 180 15.02 -5.70 0.50
C LEU A 180 14.11 -6.92 0.29
N ALA A 181 14.12 -7.52 -0.92
CA ALA A 181 13.34 -8.73 -1.20
C ALA A 181 13.80 -9.96 -0.41
N ALA A 182 15.05 -9.99 0.02
CA ALA A 182 15.65 -11.07 0.82
C ALA A 182 15.69 -10.75 2.32
N GLU A 183 15.18 -9.60 2.75
CA GLU A 183 15.12 -9.20 4.16
C GLU A 183 14.37 -10.26 4.97
N PRO A 184 14.96 -10.85 6.03
CA PRO A 184 14.25 -11.77 6.87
C PRO A 184 13.22 -11.03 7.73
N GLU A 185 12.12 -11.70 8.09
CA GLU A 185 11.07 -11.16 8.98
C GLU A 185 11.65 -10.57 10.28
N HIS A 186 12.74 -11.10 10.76
CA HIS A 186 13.49 -10.56 11.88
C HIS A 186 14.92 -10.24 11.44
N ASP A 187 15.20 -8.96 11.17
CA ASP A 187 16.51 -8.43 10.79
C ASP A 187 17.07 -7.53 11.92
N PRO A 188 17.85 -8.09 12.88
CA PRO A 188 18.35 -7.31 13.98
C PRO A 188 19.21 -6.13 13.53
N GLY A 189 18.76 -4.93 13.86
CA GLY A 189 19.45 -3.68 13.53
C GLY A 189 19.35 -3.28 12.06
N ASP A 190 18.35 -3.77 11.33
CA ASP A 190 18.05 -3.41 9.94
C ASP A 190 19.25 -3.59 8.99
N ALA A 191 19.96 -4.70 9.13
CA ALA A 191 21.23 -4.92 8.43
C ALA A 191 21.07 -4.92 6.91
N TYR A 192 19.96 -5.53 6.40
CA TYR A 192 19.66 -5.56 4.97
C TYR A 192 19.33 -4.17 4.44
N ARG A 193 18.47 -3.43 5.15
CA ARG A 193 18.10 -2.05 4.79
C ARG A 193 19.31 -1.12 4.82
N LYS A 194 20.15 -1.20 5.85
CA LYS A 194 21.38 -0.40 5.95
C LYS A 194 22.37 -0.71 4.83
N LYS A 195 22.45 -1.98 4.41
CA LYS A 195 23.31 -2.38 3.28
C LYS A 195 22.73 -1.86 1.96
N ALA A 196 21.42 -1.92 1.75
CA ALA A 196 20.74 -1.35 0.59
C ALA A 196 20.92 0.18 0.55
N ALA A 197 20.69 0.86 1.68
CA ALA A 197 20.90 2.30 1.81
C ALA A 197 22.30 2.73 1.39
N ALA A 198 23.35 2.06 1.89
CA ALA A 198 24.74 2.40 1.58
C ALA A 198 25.05 2.33 0.07
N VAL A 199 24.41 1.42 -0.65
CA VAL A 199 24.52 1.34 -2.12
C VAL A 199 23.74 2.46 -2.78
N LEU A 200 22.48 2.63 -2.39
CA LEU A 200 21.55 3.55 -3.04
C LEU A 200 21.88 5.03 -2.80
N GLU A 201 22.35 5.39 -1.61
CA GLU A 201 22.75 6.78 -1.30
C GLU A 201 23.90 7.27 -2.17
N LYS A 202 24.88 6.39 -2.43
CA LYS A 202 25.96 6.70 -3.38
C LYS A 202 25.40 6.96 -4.77
N LEU A 203 24.57 6.04 -5.26
CA LEU A 203 23.97 6.14 -6.59
C LEU A 203 23.04 7.37 -6.72
N PHE A 204 22.33 7.74 -5.65
CA PHE A 204 21.41 8.87 -5.65
C PHE A 204 22.08 10.20 -5.95
N ALA A 205 23.35 10.32 -5.59
CA ALA A 205 24.16 11.49 -5.94
C ALA A 205 24.72 11.43 -7.38
N GLU A 206 25.03 10.24 -7.87
CA GLU A 206 25.67 10.01 -9.18
C GLU A 206 24.63 9.96 -10.32
N GLU A 207 23.44 9.38 -10.06
CA GLU A 207 22.37 9.15 -11.05
C GLU A 207 21.07 9.89 -10.67
N PRO A 208 21.06 11.22 -10.77
CA PRO A 208 19.97 12.04 -10.23
C PRO A 208 18.60 11.84 -10.88
N ASN A 209 18.52 11.26 -12.08
CA ASN A 209 17.27 11.05 -12.83
C ASN A 209 16.92 9.57 -12.99
N HIS A 210 17.63 8.68 -12.30
CA HIS A 210 17.34 7.24 -12.34
C HIS A 210 16.10 6.92 -11.50
N PRO A 211 15.05 6.24 -12.05
CA PRO A 211 13.78 6.05 -11.34
C PRO A 211 13.89 5.08 -10.17
N GLY A 212 14.67 4.00 -10.29
CA GLY A 212 14.79 2.95 -9.28
C GLY A 212 15.49 3.40 -8.00
N ILE A 213 16.43 4.33 -8.08
CA ILE A 213 17.25 4.70 -6.92
C ILE A 213 16.42 5.41 -5.84
N PRO A 214 15.69 6.51 -6.11
CA PRO A 214 14.82 7.13 -5.10
C PRO A 214 13.67 6.22 -4.69
N HIS A 215 13.12 5.40 -5.60
CA HIS A 215 12.10 4.42 -5.29
C HIS A 215 12.58 3.44 -4.21
N TYR A 216 13.73 2.82 -4.42
CA TYR A 216 14.27 1.83 -3.50
C TYR A 216 14.76 2.45 -2.19
N LEU A 217 15.20 3.73 -2.19
CA LEU A 217 15.47 4.49 -0.97
C LEU A 217 14.19 4.70 -0.14
N ILE A 218 13.05 4.98 -0.78
CA ILE A 218 11.77 5.09 -0.08
C ILE A 218 11.46 3.76 0.62
N HIS A 219 11.47 2.64 -0.10
CA HIS A 219 11.27 1.32 0.50
C HIS A 219 12.28 0.98 1.60
N THR A 220 13.53 1.39 1.43
CA THR A 220 14.60 1.17 2.42
C THR A 220 14.30 1.90 3.73
N TYR A 221 13.77 3.11 3.64
CA TYR A 221 13.55 4.01 4.77
C TYR A 221 12.10 4.05 5.26
N ASP A 222 11.21 3.24 4.71
CA ASP A 222 9.82 3.12 5.14
C ASP A 222 9.69 2.38 6.47
N LYS A 223 10.23 3.03 7.50
CA LYS A 223 10.12 2.67 8.93
C LYS A 223 10.15 3.94 9.77
N PRO A 224 9.44 4.00 10.91
CA PRO A 224 9.36 5.21 11.73
C PRO A 224 10.73 5.83 12.06
N GLU A 225 11.70 5.00 12.47
CA GLU A 225 13.03 5.48 12.88
C GLU A 225 13.86 5.99 11.71
N MET A 226 13.59 5.55 10.48
CA MET A 226 14.40 5.81 9.28
C MET A 226 13.72 6.77 8.29
N ALA A 227 12.41 7.00 8.40
CA ALA A 227 11.61 7.75 7.42
C ALA A 227 12.18 9.15 7.10
N HIS A 228 12.76 9.83 8.10
CA HIS A 228 13.37 11.15 7.89
C HIS A 228 14.54 11.13 6.90
N LEU A 229 15.23 10.00 6.75
CA LEU A 229 16.30 9.80 5.76
C LEU A 229 15.75 9.64 4.35
N GLY A 230 14.52 9.14 4.21
CA GLY A 230 13.83 8.94 2.93
C GLY A 230 13.28 10.22 2.29
N LEU A 231 13.16 11.32 3.07
CA LEU A 231 12.50 12.55 2.61
C LEU A 231 13.11 13.14 1.32
N PRO A 232 14.44 13.21 1.12
CA PRO A 232 15.02 13.70 -0.13
C PRO A 232 14.61 12.87 -1.36
N ALA A 233 14.55 11.54 -1.21
CA ALA A 233 14.12 10.63 -2.27
C ALA A 233 12.62 10.80 -2.57
N ALA A 234 11.77 10.87 -1.54
CA ALA A 234 10.34 11.10 -1.66
C ALA A 234 10.02 12.42 -2.39
N ARG A 235 10.68 13.51 -2.04
CA ARG A 235 10.50 14.81 -2.68
C ARG A 235 10.87 14.83 -4.18
N ARG A 236 11.61 13.84 -4.65
CA ARG A 236 12.17 13.83 -6.00
C ARG A 236 11.54 12.79 -6.92
N TYR A 237 11.17 11.62 -6.40
CA TYR A 237 10.81 10.45 -7.22
C TYR A 237 9.64 10.73 -8.18
N ALA A 238 8.56 11.35 -7.73
CA ALA A 238 7.40 11.69 -8.55
C ALA A 238 7.70 12.68 -9.71
N GLN A 239 8.85 13.36 -9.67
CA GLN A 239 9.30 14.26 -10.74
C GLN A 239 10.16 13.52 -11.79
N ILE A 240 10.78 12.41 -11.39
CA ILE A 240 11.64 11.60 -12.26
C ILE A 240 10.79 10.69 -13.17
N ALA A 241 9.77 10.02 -12.61
CA ALA A 241 8.91 9.09 -13.34
C ALA A 241 7.42 9.50 -13.28
N PRO A 242 7.04 10.69 -13.77
CA PRO A 242 5.69 11.23 -13.59
C PRO A 242 4.60 10.48 -14.36
N ALA A 243 4.93 9.57 -15.27
CA ALA A 243 3.97 8.73 -15.96
C ALA A 243 3.60 7.47 -15.17
N ALA A 244 4.47 6.98 -14.28
CA ALA A 244 4.22 5.76 -13.54
C ALA A 244 3.36 6.05 -12.29
N PRO A 245 2.14 5.46 -12.15
CA PRO A 245 1.25 5.73 -11.02
C PRO A 245 1.90 5.40 -9.68
N HIS A 246 2.63 4.30 -9.60
CA HIS A 246 3.36 3.91 -8.40
C HIS A 246 4.44 4.93 -8.01
N ALA A 247 5.13 5.55 -8.96
CA ALA A 247 6.09 6.61 -8.67
C ALA A 247 5.45 7.88 -8.11
N LEU A 248 4.19 8.14 -8.45
CA LEU A 248 3.42 9.25 -7.89
C LEU A 248 2.92 8.95 -6.47
N HIS A 249 2.63 7.67 -6.16
CA HIS A 249 2.17 7.22 -4.85
C HIS A 249 3.31 7.06 -3.83
N MET A 250 4.42 6.44 -4.20
CA MET A 250 5.49 6.04 -3.28
C MET A 250 6.02 7.11 -2.32
N PRO A 251 6.10 8.41 -2.71
CA PRO A 251 6.44 9.46 -1.75
C PRO A 251 5.53 9.53 -0.52
N ALA A 252 4.26 9.14 -0.67
CA ALA A 252 3.27 9.14 0.40
C ALA A 252 3.67 8.25 1.58
N HIS A 253 4.34 7.11 1.35
CA HIS A 253 4.87 6.26 2.41
C HIS A 253 5.73 7.04 3.40
N ILE A 254 6.68 7.84 2.89
CA ILE A 254 7.54 8.68 3.73
C ILE A 254 6.77 9.86 4.32
N PHE A 255 5.86 10.47 3.54
CA PHE A 255 5.09 11.62 4.01
C PHE A 255 4.15 11.23 5.16
N ALA A 256 3.46 10.11 5.07
CA ALA A 256 2.61 9.59 6.13
C ALA A 256 3.42 9.28 7.41
N ARG A 257 4.57 8.58 7.28
CA ARG A 257 5.49 8.32 8.40
C ARG A 257 6.02 9.57 9.09
N LEU A 258 6.01 10.71 8.41
CA LEU A 258 6.47 11.98 8.95
C LEU A 258 5.33 12.95 9.32
N GLY A 259 4.07 12.54 9.16
CA GLY A 259 2.90 13.39 9.38
C GLY A 259 2.79 14.56 8.40
N LEU A 260 3.37 14.44 7.21
CA LEU A 260 3.34 15.45 6.14
C LEU A 260 2.09 15.24 5.26
N TRP A 261 0.92 15.36 5.89
CA TRP A 261 -0.37 14.96 5.34
C TRP A 261 -0.74 15.65 4.02
N GLN A 262 -0.42 16.93 3.82
CA GLN A 262 -0.73 17.58 2.55
C GLN A 262 0.13 17.05 1.40
N ASP A 263 1.41 16.76 1.64
CA ASP A 263 2.30 16.12 0.66
C ASP A 263 1.80 14.70 0.31
N ASP A 264 1.30 13.97 1.31
CA ASP A 264 0.67 12.65 1.14
C ASP A 264 -0.59 12.75 0.26
N ILE A 265 -1.53 13.62 0.59
CA ILE A 265 -2.74 13.88 -0.19
C ILE A 265 -2.37 14.23 -1.65
N ASP A 266 -1.45 15.15 -1.86
CA ASP A 266 -1.04 15.59 -3.20
C ASP A 266 -0.41 14.45 -4.01
N SER A 267 0.34 13.56 -3.38
CA SER A 267 0.91 12.36 -4.00
C SER A 267 -0.19 11.40 -4.45
N ASN A 268 -1.09 11.03 -3.57
CA ASN A 268 -2.11 10.02 -3.85
C ASN A 268 -3.17 10.51 -4.83
N VAL A 269 -3.58 11.77 -4.76
CA VAL A 269 -4.48 12.38 -5.77
C VAL A 269 -3.89 12.28 -7.17
N ARG A 270 -2.59 12.55 -7.33
CA ARG A 270 -1.93 12.44 -8.64
C ARG A 270 -1.83 10.98 -9.10
N SER A 271 -1.52 10.06 -8.18
CA SER A 271 -1.44 8.63 -8.47
C SER A 271 -2.79 8.08 -8.95
N ILE A 272 -3.87 8.38 -8.22
CA ILE A 272 -5.23 7.97 -8.58
C ILE A 272 -5.63 8.52 -9.96
N ALA A 273 -5.32 9.79 -10.24
CA ALA A 273 -5.61 10.37 -11.55
C ALA A 273 -4.82 9.68 -12.70
N ALA A 274 -3.59 9.24 -12.42
CA ALA A 274 -2.78 8.49 -13.39
C ALA A 274 -3.36 7.09 -13.64
N THR A 275 -3.73 6.35 -12.59
CA THR A 275 -4.36 5.02 -12.73
C THR A 275 -5.70 5.08 -13.46
N GLN A 276 -6.52 6.09 -13.20
CA GLN A 276 -7.78 6.30 -13.93
C GLN A 276 -7.55 6.54 -15.43
N LYS A 277 -6.49 7.29 -15.76
CA LYS A 277 -6.08 7.49 -17.16
C LYS A 277 -5.63 6.18 -17.81
N GLU A 278 -4.86 5.36 -17.09
CA GLU A 278 -4.42 4.04 -17.57
C GLU A 278 -5.59 3.10 -17.81
N ALA A 279 -6.51 3.00 -16.84
CA ALA A 279 -7.73 2.20 -16.98
C ALA A 279 -8.56 2.61 -18.21
N ALA A 280 -8.67 3.91 -18.48
CA ALA A 280 -9.36 4.42 -19.67
C ALA A 280 -8.63 4.06 -20.98
N MET A 281 -7.33 3.77 -20.93
CA MET A 281 -6.53 3.31 -22.07
C MET A 281 -6.36 1.77 -22.10
N HIS A 282 -7.08 1.03 -21.25
CA HIS A 282 -6.95 -0.42 -21.09
C HIS A 282 -5.52 -0.90 -20.75
N MET A 283 -4.73 -0.04 -20.13
CA MET A 283 -3.46 -0.35 -19.51
C MET A 283 -3.76 -0.84 -18.09
N GLY A 284 -3.02 -1.80 -17.57
CA GLY A 284 -3.15 -2.26 -16.18
C GLY A 284 -2.97 -1.12 -15.16
N GLY A 285 -3.01 -1.38 -13.87
CA GLY A 285 -2.68 -0.38 -12.85
C GLY A 285 -3.78 -0.13 -11.81
N GLU A 286 -4.97 -0.71 -12.00
CA GLU A 286 -6.13 -0.52 -11.11
C GLU A 286 -5.84 -0.97 -9.66
N GLY A 287 -4.97 -1.96 -9.46
CA GLY A 287 -4.54 -2.39 -8.12
C GLY A 287 -3.76 -1.31 -7.35
N HIS A 288 -2.95 -0.51 -8.05
CA HIS A 288 -2.27 0.63 -7.45
C HIS A 288 -3.24 1.72 -6.97
N GLN A 289 -4.40 1.82 -7.61
CA GLN A 289 -5.41 2.81 -7.27
C GLN A 289 -5.95 2.61 -5.85
N PHE A 290 -6.31 1.37 -5.46
CA PHE A 290 -6.85 1.11 -4.13
C PHE A 290 -5.82 1.36 -3.03
N HIS A 291 -4.56 1.03 -3.27
CA HIS A 291 -3.49 1.32 -2.31
C HIS A 291 -3.29 2.83 -2.12
N ALA A 292 -3.28 3.60 -3.22
CA ALA A 292 -3.23 5.06 -3.13
C ALA A 292 -4.50 5.65 -2.48
N MET A 293 -5.68 5.06 -2.70
CA MET A 293 -6.93 5.48 -2.04
C MET A 293 -6.91 5.19 -0.53
N ASP A 294 -6.28 4.11 -0.08
CA ASP A 294 -6.13 3.77 1.34
C ASP A 294 -5.37 4.88 2.07
N PHE A 295 -4.18 5.22 1.58
CA PHE A 295 -3.39 6.35 2.11
C PHE A 295 -4.17 7.66 2.08
N LEU A 296 -4.87 7.93 0.99
CA LEU A 296 -5.64 9.17 0.82
C LEU A 296 -6.81 9.27 1.82
N VAL A 297 -7.53 8.18 2.06
CA VAL A 297 -8.59 8.12 3.09
C VAL A 297 -7.98 8.41 4.46
N TYR A 298 -6.85 7.78 4.78
CA TYR A 298 -6.17 8.00 6.05
C TYR A 298 -5.72 9.45 6.22
N ALA A 299 -5.01 10.01 5.24
CA ALA A 299 -4.53 11.40 5.29
C ALA A 299 -5.68 12.43 5.40
N TYR A 300 -6.80 12.19 4.72
CA TYR A 300 -7.98 13.04 4.88
C TYR A 300 -8.54 12.99 6.32
N LEU A 301 -8.59 11.80 6.93
CA LEU A 301 -9.05 11.66 8.31
C LEU A 301 -8.10 12.34 9.32
N GLN A 302 -6.78 12.30 9.07
CA GLN A 302 -5.78 12.97 9.90
C GLN A 302 -5.80 14.50 9.77
N THR A 303 -6.39 15.03 8.71
CA THR A 303 -6.49 16.49 8.44
C THR A 303 -7.88 17.08 8.66
N GLY A 304 -8.81 16.32 9.25
CA GLY A 304 -10.19 16.78 9.48
C GLY A 304 -10.95 17.00 8.16
N ARG A 305 -10.71 16.16 7.15
CA ARG A 305 -11.37 16.22 5.84
C ARG A 305 -12.26 14.98 5.64
N GLU A 306 -13.09 14.68 6.64
CA GLU A 306 -13.94 13.49 6.68
C GLU A 306 -14.88 13.39 5.47
N GLU A 307 -15.39 14.54 4.98
CA GLU A 307 -16.23 14.54 3.77
C GLU A 307 -15.47 14.10 2.52
N ASP A 308 -14.18 14.45 2.43
CA ASP A 308 -13.36 14.02 1.29
C ASP A 308 -12.99 12.54 1.41
N ALA A 309 -12.70 12.04 2.62
CA ALA A 309 -12.54 10.60 2.86
C ALA A 309 -13.81 9.82 2.48
N GLN A 310 -14.99 10.29 2.87
CA GLN A 310 -16.25 9.65 2.52
C GLN A 310 -16.49 9.61 1.01
N LYS A 311 -16.09 10.65 0.25
CA LYS A 311 -16.19 10.65 -1.22
C LYS A 311 -15.37 9.53 -1.85
N ILE A 312 -14.15 9.27 -1.35
CA ILE A 312 -13.32 8.16 -1.84
C ILE A 312 -14.00 6.81 -1.54
N ILE A 313 -14.55 6.64 -0.33
CA ILE A 313 -15.30 5.43 0.03
C ILE A 313 -16.52 5.24 -0.87
N ASP A 314 -17.25 6.30 -1.17
CA ASP A 314 -18.43 6.24 -2.06
C ASP A 314 -18.02 5.98 -3.51
N GLU A 315 -16.88 6.51 -3.97
CA GLU A 315 -16.29 6.20 -5.27
C GLU A 315 -15.95 4.71 -5.37
N VAL A 316 -15.25 4.15 -4.39
CA VAL A 316 -14.93 2.72 -4.35
C VAL A 316 -16.21 1.86 -4.43
N LYS A 317 -17.26 2.21 -3.67
CA LYS A 317 -18.55 1.50 -3.74
C LYS A 317 -19.23 1.56 -5.10
N ALA A 318 -19.00 2.61 -5.87
CA ALA A 318 -19.58 2.81 -7.19
C ALA A 318 -18.76 2.14 -8.33
N MET A 319 -17.51 1.74 -8.05
CA MET A 319 -16.66 1.07 -9.02
C MET A 319 -17.24 -0.32 -9.38
N PRO A 320 -17.06 -0.77 -10.63
CA PRO A 320 -17.40 -2.14 -11.00
C PRO A 320 -16.49 -3.12 -10.28
N GLN A 321 -17.00 -4.33 -10.07
CA GLN A 321 -16.18 -5.42 -9.55
C GLN A 321 -14.97 -5.65 -10.47
N MET A 322 -13.80 -5.79 -9.90
CA MET A 322 -12.56 -6.01 -10.63
C MET A 322 -12.14 -7.47 -10.58
N HIS A 323 -11.38 -7.89 -11.58
CA HIS A 323 -10.74 -9.19 -11.57
C HIS A 323 -9.44 -9.12 -10.77
N ASP A 324 -9.03 -10.26 -10.20
CA ASP A 324 -7.74 -10.41 -9.53
C ASP A 324 -6.59 -10.24 -10.55
N MET A 325 -6.16 -9.02 -10.76
CA MET A 325 -5.14 -8.65 -11.74
C MET A 325 -3.74 -9.09 -11.36
N TYR A 326 -3.49 -9.27 -10.05
CA TYR A 326 -2.14 -9.58 -9.53
C TYR A 326 -1.98 -11.00 -9.01
N GLY A 327 -2.99 -11.85 -9.18
CA GLY A 327 -2.98 -13.19 -8.60
C GLY A 327 -2.98 -13.18 -7.07
N LEU A 328 -3.62 -12.18 -6.47
CA LEU A 328 -3.72 -12.00 -5.01
C LEU A 328 -4.69 -13.02 -4.37
N GLY A 329 -5.52 -13.68 -5.20
CA GLY A 329 -6.53 -14.62 -4.74
C GLY A 329 -7.77 -13.98 -4.13
N PHE A 330 -7.93 -12.66 -4.27
CA PHE A 330 -9.09 -11.91 -3.80
C PHE A 330 -9.38 -10.71 -4.73
N ASP A 331 -10.60 -10.19 -4.64
CA ASP A 331 -11.00 -8.97 -5.34
C ASP A 331 -10.57 -7.74 -4.53
N PRO A 332 -9.60 -6.94 -5.00
CA PRO A 332 -9.10 -5.77 -4.28
C PRO A 332 -10.16 -4.70 -4.07
N HIS A 333 -11.15 -4.60 -4.94
CA HIS A 333 -12.27 -3.68 -4.80
C HIS A 333 -13.16 -4.04 -3.59
N LEU A 334 -13.49 -5.33 -3.40
CA LEU A 334 -14.27 -5.76 -2.24
C LEU A 334 -13.49 -5.58 -0.93
N ALA A 335 -12.17 -5.83 -0.95
CA ALA A 335 -11.30 -5.57 0.19
C ALA A 335 -11.33 -4.08 0.59
N ALA A 336 -11.13 -3.18 -0.38
CA ALA A 336 -11.17 -1.73 -0.15
C ALA A 336 -12.54 -1.27 0.38
N GLN A 337 -13.65 -1.80 -0.15
CA GLN A 337 -14.99 -1.50 0.39
C GLN A 337 -15.15 -1.89 1.86
N SER A 338 -14.61 -3.05 2.26
CA SER A 338 -14.66 -3.52 3.64
C SER A 338 -13.84 -2.63 4.56
N ASP A 339 -12.58 -2.45 4.20
CA ASP A 339 -11.57 -1.91 5.11
C ASP A 339 -11.66 -0.39 5.25
N PHE A 340 -11.90 0.34 4.15
CA PHE A 340 -12.04 1.81 4.22
C PHE A 340 -13.25 2.23 5.04
N GLN A 341 -14.38 1.50 4.91
CA GLN A 341 -15.57 1.80 5.72
C GLN A 341 -15.32 1.50 7.19
N ALA A 342 -14.63 0.40 7.52
CA ALA A 342 -14.31 0.06 8.90
C ALA A 342 -13.36 1.09 9.52
N SER A 343 -12.29 1.45 8.81
CA SER A 343 -11.34 2.47 9.24
C SER A 343 -11.98 3.83 9.44
N TYR A 344 -12.84 4.26 8.51
CA TYR A 344 -13.54 5.54 8.61
C TYR A 344 -14.38 5.67 9.90
N VAL A 345 -15.19 4.65 10.22
CA VAL A 345 -16.04 4.72 11.42
C VAL A 345 -15.23 4.58 12.71
N LEU A 346 -14.12 3.84 12.69
CA LEU A 346 -13.21 3.72 13.82
C LEU A 346 -12.49 5.04 14.09
N GLU A 347 -11.87 5.64 13.07
CA GLU A 347 -11.14 6.91 13.18
C GLU A 347 -12.02 8.08 13.64
N LEU A 348 -13.29 8.09 13.25
CA LEU A 348 -14.24 9.10 13.65
C LEU A 348 -14.97 8.77 14.97
N HIS A 349 -14.59 7.69 15.65
CA HIS A 349 -15.24 7.22 16.88
C HIS A 349 -16.76 7.06 16.73
N GLN A 350 -17.22 6.68 15.52
CA GLN A 350 -18.64 6.42 15.23
C GLN A 350 -19.03 5.02 15.70
N TRP A 351 -18.96 4.80 17.03
CA TRP A 351 -19.06 3.47 17.63
C TRP A 351 -20.34 2.73 17.29
N ALA A 352 -21.48 3.42 17.27
CA ALA A 352 -22.75 2.82 16.89
C ALA A 352 -22.76 2.37 15.41
N ALA A 353 -22.11 3.12 14.52
CA ALA A 353 -21.94 2.74 13.11
C ALA A 353 -20.95 1.58 12.97
N ALA A 354 -19.84 1.60 13.71
CA ALA A 354 -18.89 0.48 13.74
C ALA A 354 -19.56 -0.83 14.17
N ALA A 355 -20.40 -0.81 15.20
CA ALA A 355 -21.18 -1.97 15.65
C ALA A 355 -22.14 -2.51 14.58
N GLN A 356 -22.56 -1.73 13.61
CA GLN A 356 -23.51 -2.07 12.55
C GLN A 356 -22.83 -2.35 11.19
N LEU A 357 -21.50 -2.36 11.10
CA LEU A 357 -20.80 -2.70 9.87
C LEU A 357 -21.31 -4.06 9.33
N SER A 358 -21.48 -4.15 8.04
CA SER A 358 -21.82 -5.40 7.36
C SER A 358 -20.57 -5.95 6.71
N PRO A 359 -20.08 -7.14 7.10
CA PRO A 359 -18.98 -7.78 6.38
C PRO A 359 -19.32 -7.91 4.90
N VAL A 360 -18.39 -7.52 4.04
CA VAL A 360 -18.57 -7.56 2.59
C VAL A 360 -18.42 -9.01 2.11
N GLU A 361 -19.44 -9.52 1.40
CA GLU A 361 -19.37 -10.87 0.82
C GLU A 361 -18.29 -10.96 -0.25
N GLY A 362 -17.59 -12.09 -0.32
CA GLY A 362 -16.53 -12.31 -1.30
C GLY A 362 -15.15 -11.81 -0.86
N THR A 363 -15.05 -11.14 0.29
CA THR A 363 -13.75 -10.74 0.87
C THR A 363 -13.00 -11.90 1.50
N THR A 364 -11.70 -11.70 1.76
CA THR A 364 -10.85 -12.67 2.45
C THR A 364 -11.26 -12.86 3.91
N ASP A 365 -10.76 -13.92 4.55
CA ASP A 365 -10.94 -14.09 5.99
C ASP A 365 -10.25 -12.99 6.80
N GLY A 366 -9.18 -12.37 6.28
CA GLY A 366 -8.51 -11.20 6.86
C GLY A 366 -9.42 -9.96 6.89
N ASN A 367 -9.97 -9.54 5.74
CA ASN A 367 -10.90 -8.39 5.71
C ASN A 367 -12.13 -8.62 6.60
N ARG A 368 -12.63 -9.87 6.65
CA ARG A 368 -13.75 -10.19 7.55
C ARG A 368 -13.37 -10.12 9.03
N SER A 369 -12.16 -10.54 9.38
CA SER A 369 -11.70 -10.46 10.78
C SER A 369 -11.53 -9.00 11.21
N PHE A 370 -10.99 -8.14 10.36
CA PHE A 370 -10.92 -6.70 10.61
C PHE A 370 -12.32 -6.08 10.82
N ALA A 371 -13.30 -6.42 9.97
CA ALA A 371 -14.67 -5.96 10.14
C ALA A 371 -15.29 -6.45 11.46
N TYR A 372 -15.08 -7.71 11.87
CA TYR A 372 -15.58 -8.21 13.16
C TYR A 372 -14.88 -7.57 14.35
N MET A 373 -13.59 -7.29 14.27
CA MET A 373 -12.87 -6.53 15.29
C MET A 373 -13.47 -5.12 15.44
N ALA A 374 -13.67 -4.40 14.33
CA ALA A 374 -14.30 -3.08 14.34
C ALA A 374 -15.71 -3.11 14.95
N ARG A 375 -16.50 -4.13 14.64
CA ARG A 375 -17.83 -4.35 15.24
C ARG A 375 -17.76 -4.62 16.75
N ALA A 376 -16.77 -5.41 17.18
CA ALA A 376 -16.57 -5.70 18.61
C ALA A 376 -16.21 -4.42 19.38
N ILE A 377 -15.30 -3.59 18.84
CA ILE A 377 -14.94 -2.28 19.41
C ILE A 377 -16.19 -1.39 19.48
N GLY A 378 -16.91 -1.24 18.35
CA GLY A 378 -18.09 -0.42 18.25
C GLY A 378 -19.20 -0.83 19.23
N ALA A 379 -19.44 -2.12 19.38
CA ALA A 379 -20.42 -2.68 20.32
C ALA A 379 -20.01 -2.44 21.78
N ALA A 380 -18.74 -2.69 22.13
CA ALA A 380 -18.20 -2.43 23.46
C ALA A 380 -18.34 -0.95 23.84
N ARG A 381 -17.90 -0.06 22.98
CA ARG A 381 -17.95 1.40 23.15
C ARG A 381 -19.40 1.94 23.17
N SER A 382 -20.35 1.22 22.60
CA SER A 382 -21.79 1.52 22.64
C SER A 382 -22.53 0.87 23.81
N GLY A 383 -21.83 0.15 24.69
CA GLY A 383 -22.41 -0.52 25.86
C GLY A 383 -23.17 -1.81 25.54
N ASN A 384 -22.98 -2.41 24.36
CA ASN A 384 -23.64 -3.64 23.93
C ASN A 384 -22.73 -4.87 24.10
N LEU A 385 -22.57 -5.30 25.36
CA LEU A 385 -21.69 -6.42 25.72
C LEU A 385 -22.09 -7.73 25.03
N GLU A 386 -23.38 -8.00 24.83
CA GLU A 386 -23.82 -9.23 24.19
C GLU A 386 -23.40 -9.30 22.71
N GLN A 387 -23.48 -8.18 22.01
CA GLN A 387 -22.96 -8.09 20.65
C GLN A 387 -21.44 -8.22 20.64
N THR A 388 -20.72 -7.57 21.56
CA THR A 388 -19.26 -7.71 21.67
C THR A 388 -18.84 -9.17 21.80
N LYS A 389 -19.48 -9.93 22.68
CA LYS A 389 -19.24 -11.37 22.84
C LYS A 389 -19.51 -12.17 21.56
N LYS A 390 -20.57 -11.80 20.83
CA LYS A 390 -20.89 -12.45 19.55
C LYS A 390 -19.77 -12.23 18.53
N GLU A 391 -19.29 -10.99 18.38
CA GLU A 391 -18.24 -10.67 17.41
C GLU A 391 -16.90 -11.34 17.78
N VAL A 392 -16.58 -11.45 19.07
CA VAL A 392 -15.44 -12.25 19.56
C VAL A 392 -15.59 -13.72 19.14
N GLY A 393 -16.79 -14.31 19.23
CA GLY A 393 -17.07 -15.67 18.77
C GLY A 393 -16.90 -15.87 17.26
N GLU A 394 -17.24 -14.86 16.45
CA GLU A 394 -16.98 -14.89 14.99
C GLU A 394 -15.48 -14.89 14.70
N LEU A 395 -14.70 -14.05 15.40
CA LEU A 395 -13.23 -14.03 15.27
C LEU A 395 -12.60 -15.37 15.69
N GLU A 396 -13.07 -16.00 16.78
CA GLU A 396 -12.62 -17.33 17.18
C GLU A 396 -12.91 -18.40 16.11
N THR A 397 -14.03 -18.26 15.41
CA THR A 397 -14.42 -19.17 14.33
C THR A 397 -13.50 -18.97 13.10
N LEU A 398 -13.21 -17.72 12.73
CA LEU A 398 -12.26 -17.40 11.66
C LEU A 398 -10.85 -17.90 12.01
N LEU A 399 -10.38 -17.71 13.23
CA LEU A 399 -9.07 -18.19 13.67
C LEU A 399 -8.94 -19.72 13.52
N LYS A 400 -9.94 -20.47 13.96
CA LYS A 400 -9.96 -21.94 13.79
C LYS A 400 -9.86 -22.34 12.30
N LYS A 401 -10.56 -21.62 11.42
CA LYS A 401 -10.50 -21.84 9.97
C LYS A 401 -9.11 -21.50 9.41
N ALA A 402 -8.53 -20.38 9.82
CA ALA A 402 -7.21 -19.93 9.39
C ALA A 402 -6.10 -20.90 9.84
N GLU A 403 -6.15 -21.39 11.09
CA GLU A 403 -5.23 -22.42 11.58
C GLU A 403 -5.32 -23.74 10.78
N ALA A 404 -6.52 -24.15 10.37
CA ALA A 404 -6.70 -25.32 9.51
C ALA A 404 -6.08 -25.11 8.10
N ASN A 405 -6.03 -23.88 7.61
CA ASN A 405 -5.52 -23.48 6.31
C ASN A 405 -4.09 -22.91 6.33
N LYS A 406 -3.42 -22.87 7.47
CA LYS A 406 -2.10 -22.28 7.73
C LYS A 406 -1.00 -22.63 6.71
N LYS A 407 -1.10 -23.76 6.02
CA LYS A 407 -0.13 -24.12 4.97
C LYS A 407 -0.26 -23.25 3.72
N LYS A 408 -1.44 -22.69 3.46
CA LYS A 408 -1.70 -21.82 2.30
C LYS A 408 -1.45 -20.36 2.64
N GLU A 409 -1.88 -19.94 3.83
CA GLU A 409 -1.83 -18.56 4.31
C GLU A 409 -1.18 -18.53 5.70
N PRO A 410 0.15 -18.67 5.79
CA PRO A 410 0.86 -18.83 7.06
C PRO A 410 0.79 -17.60 7.97
N TRP A 411 0.57 -16.41 7.41
CA TRP A 411 0.45 -15.13 8.14
C TRP A 411 -0.95 -14.89 8.74
N LEU A 412 -1.99 -15.39 8.09
CA LEU A 412 -3.39 -15.10 8.45
C LEU A 412 -3.77 -15.45 9.90
N PRO A 413 -3.36 -16.62 10.47
CA PRO A 413 -3.68 -16.94 11.87
C PRO A 413 -3.11 -15.93 12.86
N GLN A 414 -1.95 -15.34 12.61
CA GLN A 414 -1.36 -14.35 13.51
C GLN A 414 -2.16 -13.05 13.46
N GLY A 415 -2.50 -12.52 12.27
CA GLY A 415 -3.32 -11.32 12.12
C GLY A 415 -4.66 -11.45 12.85
N ILE A 416 -5.40 -12.56 12.61
CA ILE A 416 -6.66 -12.80 13.31
C ILE A 416 -6.47 -12.97 14.83
N THR A 417 -5.32 -13.51 15.29
CA THR A 417 -5.02 -13.63 16.72
C THR A 417 -4.85 -12.25 17.36
N ASP A 418 -4.19 -11.33 16.68
CA ASP A 418 -3.97 -9.98 17.16
C ASP A 418 -5.31 -9.21 17.22
N GLU A 419 -6.13 -9.25 16.18
CA GLU A 419 -7.46 -8.67 16.14
C GLU A 419 -8.42 -9.26 17.20
N LEU A 420 -8.35 -10.57 17.42
CA LEU A 420 -9.11 -11.25 18.48
C LEU A 420 -8.65 -10.78 19.87
N SER A 421 -7.37 -10.53 20.06
CA SER A 421 -6.83 -9.99 21.32
C SER A 421 -7.35 -8.58 21.59
N ILE A 422 -7.39 -7.73 20.54
CA ILE A 422 -8.01 -6.40 20.60
C ILE A 422 -9.51 -6.51 20.96
N ALA A 423 -10.27 -7.35 20.26
CA ALA A 423 -11.69 -7.53 20.53
C ALA A 423 -11.98 -8.03 21.96
N ARG A 424 -11.15 -8.94 22.48
CA ARG A 424 -11.22 -9.43 23.87
C ARG A 424 -10.86 -8.35 24.88
N ALA A 425 -9.92 -7.48 24.57
CA ALA A 425 -9.59 -6.34 25.43
C ALA A 425 -10.79 -5.40 25.55
N TRP A 426 -11.43 -5.04 24.45
CA TRP A 426 -12.65 -4.21 24.50
C TRP A 426 -13.84 -4.92 25.15
N GLN A 427 -13.92 -6.26 25.05
CA GLN A 427 -14.88 -7.02 25.84
C GLN A 427 -14.59 -6.91 27.35
N ALA A 428 -13.34 -7.05 27.77
CA ALA A 428 -12.95 -6.91 29.16
C ALA A 428 -13.22 -5.50 29.69
N GLU A 429 -12.95 -4.48 28.89
CA GLU A 429 -13.29 -3.08 29.20
C GLU A 429 -14.79 -2.90 29.41
N ALA A 430 -15.63 -3.40 28.50
CA ALA A 430 -17.10 -3.34 28.61
C ALA A 430 -17.63 -4.14 29.82
N GLU A 431 -16.89 -5.11 30.32
CA GLU A 431 -17.17 -5.85 31.55
C GLU A 431 -16.67 -5.15 32.83
N GLY A 432 -16.04 -3.97 32.70
CA GLY A 432 -15.45 -3.21 33.80
C GLY A 432 -14.11 -3.77 34.31
N ARG A 433 -13.43 -4.61 33.54
CA ARG A 433 -12.14 -5.25 33.85
C ARG A 433 -10.98 -4.57 33.09
N GLN A 434 -10.80 -3.29 33.35
CA GLN A 434 -9.90 -2.44 32.58
C GLN A 434 -8.44 -2.87 32.65
N ASP A 435 -7.93 -3.25 33.83
CA ASP A 435 -6.54 -3.72 33.93
C ASP A 435 -6.30 -5.00 33.13
N ASP A 436 -7.30 -5.89 33.05
CA ASP A 436 -7.26 -7.06 32.19
C ASP A 436 -7.23 -6.65 30.69
N ALA A 437 -8.05 -5.65 30.32
CA ALA A 437 -8.07 -5.12 28.95
C ALA A 437 -6.70 -4.59 28.53
N ILE A 438 -6.09 -3.72 29.36
CA ILE A 438 -4.75 -3.18 29.11
C ILE A 438 -3.69 -4.30 29.05
N ALA A 439 -3.79 -5.31 29.93
CA ALA A 439 -2.86 -6.45 29.93
C ALA A 439 -2.94 -7.28 28.64
N LEU A 440 -4.13 -7.39 28.01
CA LEU A 440 -4.31 -8.03 26.70
C LEU A 440 -3.70 -7.23 25.56
N LEU A 441 -3.77 -5.90 25.61
CA LEU A 441 -3.25 -5.00 24.57
C LEU A 441 -1.72 -4.80 24.67
N ARG A 442 -1.14 -4.83 25.87
CA ARG A 442 0.29 -4.51 26.08
C ARG A 442 1.26 -5.29 25.18
N PRO A 443 1.13 -6.62 25.01
CA PRO A 443 2.03 -7.36 24.11
C PRO A 443 1.92 -6.97 22.64
N LEU A 444 0.79 -6.39 22.22
CA LEU A 444 0.58 -5.87 20.87
C LEU A 444 1.22 -4.49 20.75
N ALA A 445 0.95 -3.59 21.70
CA ALA A 445 1.54 -2.26 21.76
C ALA A 445 3.08 -2.30 21.76
N ASP A 446 3.70 -3.23 22.51
CA ASP A 446 5.16 -3.41 22.57
C ASP A 446 5.78 -3.83 21.22
N LYS A 447 4.98 -4.31 20.28
CA LYS A 447 5.41 -4.71 18.92
C LYS A 447 5.01 -3.71 17.84
N GLU A 448 4.18 -2.75 18.18
CA GLU A 448 3.66 -1.76 17.23
C GLU A 448 4.80 -0.92 16.67
N GLN A 449 4.86 -0.83 15.35
CA GLN A 449 5.93 -0.10 14.64
C GLN A 449 5.41 1.13 13.90
N GLY A 450 4.16 1.50 14.15
CA GLY A 450 3.46 2.55 13.43
C GLY A 450 3.11 2.12 12.01
N GLU A 451 1.92 2.50 11.60
CA GLU A 451 1.40 2.12 10.31
C GLU A 451 0.86 3.36 9.60
N ALA A 452 1.19 3.49 8.32
CA ALA A 452 0.88 4.70 7.55
C ALA A 452 -0.43 4.58 6.74
N GLU A 453 -1.17 3.47 6.91
CA GLU A 453 -2.32 3.11 6.08
C GLU A 453 -3.62 3.05 6.90
N ALA A 454 -4.74 3.43 6.29
CA ALA A 454 -6.06 3.41 6.93
C ALA A 454 -6.51 1.99 7.30
N SER A 455 -6.17 1.00 6.49
CA SER A 455 -6.57 -0.41 6.66
C SER A 455 -6.03 -1.07 7.93
N ASN A 456 -5.15 -0.41 8.68
CA ASN A 456 -4.53 -0.97 9.87
C ASN A 456 -5.27 -0.68 11.18
N GLY A 457 -6.31 0.16 11.13
CA GLY A 457 -7.16 0.45 12.27
C GLY A 457 -6.56 1.45 13.27
N ILE A 458 -7.02 1.38 14.53
CA ILE A 458 -6.56 2.28 15.59
C ILE A 458 -5.27 1.71 16.20
N PRO A 459 -4.21 2.50 16.38
CA PRO A 459 -3.00 2.08 17.09
C PRO A 459 -3.29 1.57 18.50
N VAL A 460 -2.60 0.51 18.90
CA VAL A 460 -2.87 -0.16 20.19
C VAL A 460 -2.47 0.72 21.37
N HIS A 461 -1.37 1.48 21.26
CA HIS A 461 -1.02 2.48 22.26
C HIS A 461 -2.11 3.55 22.42
N GLU A 462 -2.75 3.98 21.32
CA GLU A 462 -3.88 4.93 21.38
C GLU A 462 -5.08 4.33 22.10
N MET A 463 -5.43 3.06 21.84
CA MET A 463 -6.50 2.34 22.57
C MET A 463 -6.22 2.27 24.07
N ILE A 464 -4.97 1.98 24.47
CA ILE A 464 -4.57 1.96 25.88
C ILE A 464 -4.65 3.38 26.47
N GLY A 465 -4.23 4.38 25.72
CA GLY A 465 -4.32 5.79 26.10
C GLY A 465 -5.76 6.22 26.40
N ASP A 466 -6.70 5.83 25.54
CA ASP A 466 -8.14 6.07 25.73
C ASP A 466 -8.67 5.45 27.03
N MET A 467 -8.38 4.16 27.26
CA MET A 467 -8.78 3.46 28.47
C MET A 467 -8.21 4.11 29.75
N LEU A 468 -6.95 4.50 29.71
CA LEU A 468 -6.29 5.17 30.84
C LEU A 468 -6.86 6.56 31.11
N LEU A 469 -7.15 7.33 30.06
CA LEU A 469 -7.71 8.68 30.20
C LEU A 469 -9.12 8.62 30.78
N GLU A 470 -9.95 7.68 30.34
CA GLU A 470 -11.29 7.43 30.89
C GLU A 470 -11.25 7.02 32.36
N SER A 471 -10.20 6.32 32.78
CA SER A 471 -9.97 5.92 34.18
C SER A 471 -9.34 7.01 35.04
N LYS A 472 -9.20 8.22 34.51
CA LYS A 472 -8.58 9.36 35.24
C LYS A 472 -7.11 9.09 35.62
N ARG A 473 -6.38 8.42 34.72
CA ARG A 473 -4.93 8.19 34.79
C ARG A 473 -4.21 9.00 33.71
N PRO A 474 -4.29 10.35 33.74
CA PRO A 474 -3.89 11.18 32.61
C PRO A 474 -2.37 11.15 32.34
N GLU A 475 -1.50 10.98 33.37
CA GLU A 475 -0.06 10.88 33.14
C GLU A 475 0.31 9.61 32.38
N ASP A 476 -0.33 8.47 32.72
CA ASP A 476 -0.11 7.21 32.04
C ASP A 476 -0.69 7.27 30.61
N ALA A 477 -1.89 7.84 30.44
CA ALA A 477 -2.50 8.03 29.12
C ALA A 477 -1.62 8.90 28.20
N LEU A 478 -1.05 9.99 28.73
CA LEU A 478 -0.14 10.85 27.98
C LEU A 478 1.07 10.07 27.43
N ALA A 479 1.64 9.19 28.25
CA ALA A 479 2.78 8.37 27.82
C ALA A 479 2.42 7.42 26.66
N GLU A 480 1.20 6.87 26.66
CA GLU A 480 0.72 6.00 25.58
C GLU A 480 0.48 6.78 24.28
N TYR A 481 -0.19 7.92 24.34
CA TYR A 481 -0.36 8.77 23.16
C TYR A 481 0.99 9.29 22.62
N GLU A 482 1.94 9.63 23.48
CA GLU A 482 3.30 10.01 23.06
C GLU A 482 4.04 8.83 22.41
N ALA A 483 3.74 7.59 22.80
CA ALA A 483 4.27 6.41 22.12
C ALA A 483 3.69 6.27 20.71
N THR A 484 2.37 6.43 20.54
CA THR A 484 1.76 6.50 19.20
C THR A 484 2.38 7.62 18.36
N LEU A 485 2.48 8.83 18.88
CA LEU A 485 3.02 9.99 18.14
C LEU A 485 4.50 9.86 17.77
N LYS A 486 5.22 8.94 18.37
CA LYS A 486 6.61 8.63 18.01
C LYS A 486 6.69 7.79 16.73
N THR A 487 5.73 6.90 16.50
CA THR A 487 5.66 6.02 15.31
C THR A 487 4.77 6.61 14.22
N ASP A 488 3.72 7.35 14.61
CA ASP A 488 2.71 7.95 13.76
C ASP A 488 2.60 9.47 14.03
N PRO A 489 3.60 10.26 13.64
CA PRO A 489 3.63 11.69 13.90
C PRO A 489 2.46 12.42 13.25
N GLY A 490 1.80 13.27 14.00
CA GLY A 490 0.72 14.09 13.47
C GLY A 490 -0.64 13.38 13.38
N ARG A 491 -0.79 12.17 13.94
CA ARG A 491 -2.05 11.44 14.00
C ARG A 491 -3.10 12.23 14.81
N PHE A 492 -4.29 12.43 14.22
CA PHE A 492 -5.35 13.30 14.77
C PHE A 492 -5.78 12.89 16.19
N ASN A 493 -6.20 11.63 16.35
CA ASN A 493 -6.74 11.16 17.63
C ASN A 493 -5.65 11.10 18.71
N ALA A 494 -4.43 10.71 18.36
CA ALA A 494 -3.30 10.70 19.28
C ALA A 494 -2.89 12.11 19.72
N LEU A 495 -2.89 13.11 18.81
CA LEU A 495 -2.64 14.51 19.17
C LEU A 495 -3.72 15.05 20.11
N TYR A 496 -4.98 14.77 19.82
CA TYR A 496 -6.09 15.22 20.66
C TYR A 496 -6.06 14.55 22.04
N GLY A 497 -5.87 13.22 22.07
CA GLY A 497 -5.76 12.45 23.32
C GLY A 497 -4.57 12.87 24.18
N ALA A 498 -3.40 13.08 23.56
CA ALA A 498 -2.22 13.62 24.27
C ALA A 498 -2.47 15.02 24.85
N ALA A 499 -3.16 15.89 24.08
CA ALA A 499 -3.51 17.22 24.56
C ALA A 499 -4.46 17.16 25.76
N GLN A 500 -5.52 16.36 25.69
CA GLN A 500 -6.46 16.16 26.81
C GLN A 500 -5.78 15.53 28.03
N ALA A 501 -4.94 14.52 27.82
CA ALA A 501 -4.19 13.88 28.90
C ALA A 501 -3.24 14.87 29.58
N ALA A 502 -2.52 15.69 28.82
CA ALA A 502 -1.65 16.75 29.34
C ALA A 502 -2.45 17.82 30.10
N GLU A 503 -3.61 18.23 29.60
CA GLU A 503 -4.50 19.19 30.26
C GLU A 503 -4.99 18.67 31.62
N GLN A 504 -5.49 17.41 31.66
CA GLN A 504 -5.95 16.77 32.89
C GLN A 504 -4.82 16.51 33.89
N ALA A 505 -3.59 16.29 33.41
CA ALA A 505 -2.38 16.16 34.23
C ALA A 505 -1.80 17.51 34.69
N GLY A 506 -2.43 18.65 34.32
CA GLY A 506 -1.93 19.99 34.66
C GLY A 506 -0.69 20.44 33.89
N LYS A 507 -0.32 19.75 32.80
CA LYS A 507 0.85 20.04 31.94
C LYS A 507 0.45 20.99 30.79
N SER A 508 0.09 22.22 31.14
CA SER A 508 -0.55 23.18 30.23
C SER A 508 0.30 23.50 28.98
N GLU A 509 1.62 23.53 29.08
CA GLU A 509 2.51 23.78 27.93
C GLU A 509 2.45 22.63 26.89
N LYS A 510 2.49 21.38 27.36
CA LYS A 510 2.32 20.22 26.48
C LYS A 510 0.93 20.16 25.85
N ALA A 511 -0.11 20.44 26.62
CA ALA A 511 -1.48 20.51 26.08
C ALA A 511 -1.58 21.54 24.95
N HIS A 512 -0.99 22.72 25.15
CA HIS A 512 -0.93 23.77 24.14
C HIS A 512 -0.17 23.32 22.87
N GLU A 513 0.96 22.65 23.03
CA GLU A 513 1.76 22.12 21.92
C GLU A 513 0.95 21.15 21.06
N TYR A 514 0.31 20.15 21.68
CA TYR A 514 -0.47 19.16 20.94
C TYR A 514 -1.73 19.74 20.29
N TYR A 515 -2.48 20.61 20.96
CA TYR A 515 -3.61 21.31 20.35
C TYR A 515 -3.16 22.20 19.17
N SER A 516 -2.01 22.87 19.28
CA SER A 516 -1.46 23.69 18.19
C SER A 516 -1.10 22.84 16.96
N LEU A 517 -0.47 21.68 17.17
CA LEU A 517 -0.13 20.73 16.10
C LEU A 517 -1.39 20.19 15.43
N LEU A 518 -2.38 19.77 16.23
CA LEU A 518 -3.67 19.29 15.72
C LEU A 518 -4.35 20.34 14.84
N LEU A 519 -4.47 21.57 15.34
CA LEU A 519 -5.11 22.65 14.60
C LEU A 519 -4.34 23.04 13.35
N LYS A 520 -3.01 22.96 13.39
CA LYS A 520 -2.14 23.18 12.22
C LYS A 520 -2.36 22.12 11.15
N ASN A 521 -2.45 20.84 11.53
CA ASN A 521 -2.70 19.75 10.58
C ASN A 521 -4.09 19.86 9.94
N CYS A 522 -5.06 20.43 10.68
CA CYS A 522 -6.42 20.62 10.22
C CYS A 522 -6.70 22.06 9.73
N ASP A 523 -5.65 22.84 9.42
CA ASP A 523 -5.82 24.20 8.90
C ASP A 523 -6.58 24.20 7.57
N GLY A 524 -7.56 25.07 7.45
CA GLY A 524 -8.45 25.14 6.28
C GLY A 524 -9.51 24.02 6.21
N SER A 525 -9.54 23.05 7.15
CA SER A 525 -10.59 22.04 7.19
C SER A 525 -11.94 22.64 7.56
N LYS A 526 -13.02 22.05 7.04
CA LYS A 526 -14.41 22.41 7.36
C LYS A 526 -15.02 21.48 8.41
N SER A 527 -14.21 20.68 9.07
CA SER A 527 -14.63 19.69 10.05
C SER A 527 -15.39 20.31 11.22
N ASP A 528 -16.50 19.69 11.54
CA ASP A 528 -17.34 19.99 12.69
C ASP A 528 -17.04 19.10 13.92
N ARG A 529 -15.96 18.33 13.89
CA ARG A 529 -15.54 17.43 14.98
C ARG A 529 -15.47 18.19 16.31
N ALA A 530 -16.01 17.56 17.35
CA ALA A 530 -16.03 18.10 18.70
C ALA A 530 -14.61 18.38 19.24
N GLU A 531 -13.65 17.54 18.86
CA GLU A 531 -12.24 17.64 19.19
C GLU A 531 -11.61 18.95 18.69
N LEU A 532 -11.89 19.33 17.45
CA LEU A 532 -11.37 20.60 16.88
C LEU A 532 -12.04 21.82 17.50
N LYS A 533 -13.34 21.73 17.78
CA LYS A 533 -14.07 22.81 18.50
C LYS A 533 -13.49 23.02 19.90
N HIS A 534 -13.22 21.92 20.62
CA HIS A 534 -12.61 21.97 21.96
C HIS A 534 -11.18 22.54 21.88
N ALA A 535 -10.34 22.03 20.98
CA ALA A 535 -8.98 22.54 20.81
C ALA A 535 -8.94 24.04 20.53
N ARG A 536 -9.79 24.54 19.63
CA ARG A 536 -9.91 26.00 19.34
C ARG A 536 -10.31 26.79 20.57
N ALA A 537 -11.32 26.33 21.34
CA ALA A 537 -11.77 26.99 22.54
C ALA A 537 -10.68 27.09 23.61
N VAL A 538 -9.92 26.04 23.84
CA VAL A 538 -8.78 26.04 24.77
C VAL A 538 -7.72 27.04 24.34
N MET A 539 -7.37 27.09 23.06
CA MET A 539 -6.36 27.99 22.51
C MET A 539 -6.78 29.46 22.61
N GLU A 540 -8.05 29.78 22.36
CA GLU A 540 -8.60 31.12 22.49
C GLU A 540 -8.55 31.64 23.96
N VAL A 541 -8.90 30.78 24.92
CA VAL A 541 -8.84 31.12 26.36
C VAL A 541 -7.41 31.40 26.80
N GLN A 542 -6.43 30.66 26.28
CA GLN A 542 -5.01 30.88 26.60
C GLN A 542 -4.50 32.19 25.98
N ALA A 543 -4.82 32.47 24.72
CA ALA A 543 -4.43 33.71 24.05
C ALA A 543 -5.00 34.96 24.77
N ALA A 544 -6.19 34.85 25.35
CA ALA A 544 -6.80 35.95 26.13
C ALA A 544 -6.15 36.18 27.51
N ARG A 545 -5.33 35.24 28.00
CA ARG A 545 -4.62 35.32 29.29
C ARG A 545 -3.19 35.84 29.19
N GLN A 546 -2.62 35.85 27.98
CA GLN A 546 -1.31 36.42 27.65
C GLN A 546 -1.46 37.89 27.23
#